data_c968a3a447792f7310a2eb4e27ed321f
#
_entry.id   c968a3a447792f7310a2eb4e27ed321f
#
_cell.length_a   1.000
_cell.length_b   1.000
_cell.length_c   1.000
_cell.angle_alpha   90.00
_cell.angle_beta   90.00
_cell.angle_gamma   90.00
#
_symmetry.space_group_name_H-M   'P 1'
#
loop_
_entity.id
_entity.type
_entity.pdbx_description
1 polymer ?
#
loop_
_entity_poly.entity_id
_entity_poly.type
_entity_poly.pdbx_seq_one_letter_code
_entity_poly.pdbx_strand_id
1 'polypeptide(L)'
;MLCGWQIWEWPYVMVEAEFHAVWVSPEGDLVDVTPKPDGEAAILFVPDTSRTYTGVVTDNVRLPVRDDLLVHHLIKVSEAIVRVMNRGELTAQYGQVSVPAYEIEPLMEARSFLGQSIALGLRDHDPCLCGRGGKYKRCHARSFELLFNK
;
A
#
# COMPACT_ATOMS: atom_id res chain seq x y z
N MET A 1 -17.46 -10.94 -13.62
CA MET A 1 -16.34 -10.40 -12.82
C MET A 1 -16.78 -10.41 -11.37
N LEU A 2 -15.92 -10.87 -10.47
CA LEU A 2 -16.20 -10.97 -9.04
C LEU A 2 -15.17 -10.10 -8.31
N CYS A 3 -15.65 -9.17 -7.48
CA CYS A 3 -14.80 -8.35 -6.63
C CYS A 3 -14.51 -9.05 -5.29
N GLY A 4 -13.39 -8.70 -4.68
CA GLY A 4 -12.96 -9.24 -3.41
C GLY A 4 -11.60 -8.68 -2.99
N TRP A 5 -10.87 -9.45 -2.24
CA TRP A 5 -9.61 -9.07 -1.66
C TRP A 5 -8.54 -10.10 -2.01
N GLN A 6 -7.47 -9.64 -2.67
CA GLN A 6 -6.24 -10.41 -2.81
C GLN A 6 -5.39 -10.21 -1.55
N ILE A 7 -4.98 -11.30 -0.94
CA ILE A 7 -4.22 -11.25 0.32
C ILE A 7 -2.74 -11.38 0.02
N TRP A 8 -1.98 -10.42 0.49
CA TRP A 8 -0.53 -10.37 0.45
C TRP A 8 0.07 -10.49 1.83
N GLU A 9 1.21 -11.12 1.94
CA GLU A 9 2.01 -11.11 3.15
C GLU A 9 3.40 -10.57 2.84
N TRP A 10 3.82 -9.57 3.61
CA TRP A 10 5.23 -9.29 3.79
C TRP A 10 5.66 -10.01 5.07
N PRO A 11 6.38 -11.14 4.96
CA PRO A 11 6.67 -12.01 6.08
C PRO A 11 7.26 -11.25 7.27
N TYR A 12 6.71 -11.48 8.45
CA TYR A 12 7.09 -10.84 9.72
C TYR A 12 6.92 -9.31 9.77
N VAL A 13 6.31 -8.68 8.79
CA VAL A 13 6.11 -7.24 8.72
C VAL A 13 4.63 -6.89 8.78
N MET A 14 3.86 -7.26 7.77
CA MET A 14 2.43 -6.97 7.69
C MET A 14 1.70 -7.91 6.75
N VAL A 15 0.39 -8.00 6.93
CA VAL A 15 -0.55 -8.60 5.97
C VAL A 15 -1.35 -7.47 5.32
N GLU A 16 -1.58 -7.57 4.03
CA GLU A 16 -2.33 -6.60 3.25
C GLU A 16 -3.42 -7.31 2.45
N ALA A 17 -4.64 -6.79 2.50
CA ALA A 17 -5.74 -7.16 1.62
C ALA A 17 -5.93 -6.05 0.59
N GLU A 18 -5.65 -6.35 -0.66
CA GLU A 18 -5.79 -5.47 -1.80
C GLU A 18 -7.15 -5.71 -2.47
N PHE A 19 -7.92 -4.62 -2.71
CA PHE A 19 -9.18 -4.73 -3.42
C PHE A 19 -8.92 -5.12 -4.88
N HIS A 20 -9.47 -6.26 -5.28
CA HIS A 20 -9.15 -6.93 -6.52
C HIS A 20 -10.39 -7.49 -7.20
N ALA A 21 -10.32 -7.73 -8.49
CA ALA A 21 -11.39 -8.35 -9.24
C ALA A 21 -10.85 -9.49 -10.10
N VAL A 22 -11.53 -10.62 -10.05
CA VAL A 22 -11.23 -11.80 -10.87
C VAL A 22 -12.33 -12.05 -11.91
N TRP A 23 -11.98 -12.66 -13.02
CA TRP A 23 -12.93 -13.15 -13.98
C TRP A 23 -13.54 -14.49 -13.50
N VAL A 24 -14.83 -14.65 -13.72
CA VAL A 24 -15.53 -15.92 -13.47
C VAL A 24 -15.76 -16.59 -14.81
N SER A 25 -15.21 -17.78 -15.00
CA SER A 25 -15.38 -18.57 -16.23
C SER A 25 -16.84 -19.04 -16.39
N PRO A 26 -17.27 -19.47 -17.58
CA PRO A 26 -18.58 -20.09 -17.76
C PRO A 26 -18.79 -21.34 -16.89
N GLU A 27 -17.71 -22.02 -16.55
CA GLU A 27 -17.69 -23.23 -15.69
C GLU A 27 -17.70 -22.87 -14.20
N GLY A 28 -17.52 -21.58 -13.86
CA GLY A 28 -17.52 -21.07 -12.48
C GLY A 28 -16.11 -20.95 -11.85
N ASP A 29 -15.05 -21.19 -12.60
CA ASP A 29 -13.69 -21.02 -12.12
C ASP A 29 -13.32 -19.55 -11.94
N LEU A 30 -12.56 -19.26 -10.88
CA LEU A 30 -12.02 -17.92 -10.63
C LEU A 30 -10.64 -17.78 -11.30
N VAL A 31 -10.52 -16.84 -12.21
CA VAL A 31 -9.30 -16.59 -12.97
C VAL A 31 -8.83 -15.16 -12.75
N ASP A 32 -7.62 -15.02 -12.21
CA ASP A 32 -6.94 -13.73 -12.16
C ASP A 32 -6.25 -13.48 -13.50
N VAL A 33 -6.69 -12.46 -14.20
CA VAL A 33 -6.14 -12.04 -15.50
C VAL A 33 -5.05 -10.96 -15.36
N THR A 34 -4.76 -10.55 -14.14
CA THR A 34 -3.74 -9.52 -13.86
C THR A 34 -2.34 -10.13 -14.02
N PRO A 35 -1.47 -9.54 -14.85
CA PRO A 35 -0.10 -10.02 -14.99
C PRO A 35 0.63 -10.04 -13.64
N LYS A 36 1.32 -11.15 -13.34
CA LYS A 36 2.12 -11.31 -12.13
C LYS A 36 3.61 -11.20 -12.48
N PRO A 37 4.28 -10.11 -12.08
CA PRO A 37 5.71 -9.92 -12.37
C PRO A 37 6.59 -11.06 -11.84
N ASP A 38 6.22 -11.64 -10.70
CA ASP A 38 6.97 -12.68 -10.01
C ASP A 38 6.61 -14.10 -10.47
N GLY A 39 5.71 -14.22 -11.48
CA GLY A 39 5.31 -15.50 -12.05
C GLY A 39 4.44 -16.37 -11.14
N GLU A 40 3.77 -15.79 -10.18
CA GLU A 40 2.83 -16.49 -9.29
C GLU A 40 1.72 -17.17 -10.09
N ALA A 41 1.52 -18.47 -9.86
CA ALA A 41 0.51 -19.26 -10.54
C ALA A 41 -0.89 -19.13 -9.92
N ALA A 42 -0.99 -18.66 -8.69
CA ALA A 42 -2.24 -18.51 -7.96
C ALA A 42 -2.16 -17.36 -6.95
N ILE A 43 -3.30 -16.80 -6.62
CA ILE A 43 -3.45 -15.78 -5.58
C ILE A 43 -4.36 -16.31 -4.47
N LEU A 44 -4.15 -15.83 -3.24
CA LEU A 44 -5.14 -16.02 -2.18
C LEU A 44 -6.21 -14.92 -2.35
N PHE A 45 -7.41 -15.32 -2.77
CA PHE A 45 -8.51 -14.40 -3.04
C PHE A 45 -9.71 -14.69 -2.14
N VAL A 46 -10.22 -13.66 -1.49
CA VAL A 46 -11.42 -13.70 -0.66
C VAL A 46 -12.53 -12.91 -1.34
N PRO A 47 -13.60 -13.55 -1.86
CA PRO A 47 -14.72 -12.84 -2.48
C PRO A 47 -15.42 -11.88 -1.51
N ASP A 48 -15.80 -10.70 -2.00
CA ASP A 48 -16.61 -9.73 -1.27
C ASP A 48 -17.73 -9.21 -2.18
N THR A 49 -18.90 -9.83 -2.09
CA THR A 49 -20.07 -9.48 -2.89
C THR A 49 -20.77 -8.21 -2.43
N SER A 50 -20.37 -7.65 -1.28
CA SER A 50 -20.91 -6.38 -0.78
C SER A 50 -20.28 -5.16 -1.46
N ARG A 51 -19.20 -5.34 -2.21
CA ARG A 51 -18.44 -4.28 -2.87
C ARG A 51 -18.41 -4.46 -4.38
N THR A 52 -18.41 -3.34 -5.08
CA THR A 52 -18.21 -3.26 -6.53
C THR A 52 -17.22 -2.15 -6.82
N TYR A 53 -16.54 -2.26 -7.95
CA TYR A 53 -15.65 -1.19 -8.40
C TYR A 53 -16.46 0.04 -8.80
N THR A 54 -16.17 1.19 -8.18
CA THR A 54 -16.90 2.45 -8.38
C THR A 54 -16.11 3.49 -9.18
N GLY A 55 -14.94 3.14 -9.70
CA GLY A 55 -14.02 4.10 -10.36
C GLY A 55 -13.13 4.89 -9.38
N VAL A 56 -13.28 4.69 -8.08
CA VAL A 56 -12.45 5.30 -7.04
C VAL A 56 -11.49 4.26 -6.50
N VAL A 57 -10.26 4.66 -6.19
CA VAL A 57 -9.28 3.75 -5.59
C VAL A 57 -9.77 3.31 -4.21
N THR A 58 -10.03 2.02 -4.06
CA THR A 58 -10.34 1.43 -2.76
C THR A 58 -9.03 1.22 -2.01
N ASP A 59 -8.94 1.78 -0.80
CA ASP A 59 -7.74 1.59 0.02
C ASP A 59 -7.62 0.14 0.49
N ASN A 60 -6.39 -0.34 0.53
CA ASN A 60 -6.10 -1.68 1.01
C ASN A 60 -6.26 -1.73 2.54
N VAL A 61 -6.69 -2.86 3.05
CA VAL A 61 -6.67 -3.12 4.50
C VAL A 61 -5.30 -3.67 4.87
N ARG A 62 -4.62 -3.01 5.82
CA ARG A 62 -3.27 -3.39 6.24
C ARG A 62 -3.23 -3.66 7.72
N LEU A 63 -2.67 -4.82 8.08
CA LEU A 63 -2.51 -5.26 9.47
C LEU A 63 -1.03 -5.45 9.78
N PRO A 64 -0.45 -4.73 10.74
CA PRO A 64 0.92 -4.93 11.13
C PRO A 64 1.05 -6.29 11.85
N VAL A 65 2.02 -7.11 11.42
CA VAL A 65 2.47 -8.32 12.13
C VAL A 65 3.54 -7.95 13.14
N ARG A 66 4.39 -6.98 12.75
CA ARG A 66 5.43 -6.42 13.61
C ARG A 66 4.96 -5.08 14.18
N ASP A 67 4.85 -5.00 15.51
CA ASP A 67 4.49 -3.77 16.20
C ASP A 67 5.72 -2.88 16.37
N ASP A 68 6.03 -2.08 15.35
CA ASP A 68 7.01 -1.01 15.43
C ASP A 68 6.62 0.20 14.56
N LEU A 69 7.20 1.34 14.90
CA LEU A 69 6.82 2.63 14.31
C LEU A 69 7.09 2.73 12.80
N LEU A 70 8.12 2.01 12.28
CA LEU A 70 8.40 1.98 10.84
C LEU A 70 7.25 1.31 10.07
N VAL A 71 6.72 0.19 10.58
CA VAL A 71 5.60 -0.52 9.96
C VAL A 71 4.31 0.31 10.03
N HIS A 72 4.01 0.88 11.19
CA HIS A 72 2.86 1.76 11.34
C HIS A 72 2.94 2.99 10.42
N HIS A 73 4.11 3.58 10.26
CA HIS A 73 4.30 4.70 9.33
C HIS A 73 4.21 4.28 7.86
N LEU A 74 4.66 3.06 7.51
CA LEU A 74 4.47 2.53 6.16
C LEU A 74 2.99 2.37 5.82
N ILE A 75 2.19 1.90 6.76
CA ILE A 75 0.74 1.80 6.61
C ILE A 75 0.14 3.20 6.44
N LYS A 76 0.43 4.12 7.35
CA LYS A 76 -0.10 5.50 7.30
C LYS A 76 0.25 6.25 6.02
N VAL A 77 1.49 6.12 5.52
CA VAL A 77 1.87 6.77 4.27
C VAL A 77 1.14 6.17 3.07
N SER A 78 0.92 4.85 3.07
CA SER A 78 0.14 4.20 2.01
C SER A 78 -1.31 4.69 1.99
N GLU A 79 -1.95 4.80 3.16
CA GLU A 79 -3.28 5.40 3.30
C GLU A 79 -3.30 6.88 2.87
N ALA A 80 -2.26 7.67 3.20
CA ALA A 80 -2.16 9.05 2.77
C ALA A 80 -2.06 9.18 1.25
N ILE A 81 -1.30 8.30 0.58
CA ILE A 81 -1.22 8.23 -0.87
C ILE A 81 -2.60 7.99 -1.49
N VAL A 82 -3.36 7.01 -0.98
CA VAL A 82 -4.72 6.73 -1.49
C VAL A 82 -5.65 7.92 -1.28
N ARG A 83 -5.57 8.61 -0.12
CA ARG A 83 -6.35 9.83 0.10
C ARG A 83 -6.03 10.92 -0.92
N VAL A 84 -4.75 11.12 -1.26
CA VAL A 84 -4.33 12.09 -2.28
C VAL A 84 -4.83 11.66 -3.67
N MET A 85 -4.67 10.41 -4.03
CA MET A 85 -5.16 9.87 -5.31
C MET A 85 -6.67 10.05 -5.47
N ASN A 86 -7.45 9.81 -4.40
CA ASN A 86 -8.91 9.95 -4.43
C ASN A 86 -9.40 11.41 -4.48
N ARG A 87 -8.52 12.38 -4.22
CA ARG A 87 -8.81 13.82 -4.44
C ARG A 87 -8.43 14.30 -5.84
N GLY A 88 -7.59 13.53 -6.54
CA GLY A 88 -7.16 13.83 -7.89
C GLY A 88 -8.29 13.69 -8.91
N GLU A 89 -8.15 14.40 -10.04
CA GLU A 89 -9.06 14.23 -11.15
C GLU A 89 -8.82 12.88 -11.83
N LEU A 90 -9.87 12.06 -11.92
CA LEU A 90 -9.84 10.86 -12.74
C LEU A 90 -9.74 11.28 -14.21
N THR A 91 -8.60 11.01 -14.81
CA THR A 91 -8.48 11.09 -16.26
C THR A 91 -9.26 9.91 -16.84
N ALA A 92 -10.41 10.22 -17.43
CA ALA A 92 -11.52 9.31 -17.71
C ALA A 92 -11.22 8.12 -18.63
N GLN A 93 -10.04 7.99 -19.21
CA GLN A 93 -9.84 6.99 -20.28
C GLN A 93 -9.17 5.67 -19.85
N TYR A 94 -8.45 5.59 -18.72
CA TYR A 94 -7.73 4.36 -18.36
C TYR A 94 -7.49 4.18 -16.85
N GLY A 95 -8.31 4.80 -16.00
CA GLY A 95 -8.10 4.72 -14.53
C GLY A 95 -6.85 5.45 -14.04
N GLN A 96 -6.27 6.31 -14.85
CA GLN A 96 -5.15 7.17 -14.44
C GLN A 96 -5.67 8.31 -13.57
N VAL A 97 -5.03 8.52 -12.42
CA VAL A 97 -5.31 9.64 -11.53
C VAL A 97 -4.26 10.70 -11.71
N SER A 98 -4.67 11.92 -12.05
CA SER A 98 -3.77 13.07 -12.10
C SER A 98 -3.79 13.79 -10.76
N VAL A 99 -2.65 13.85 -10.09
CA VAL A 99 -2.45 14.60 -8.85
C VAL A 99 -1.23 15.52 -9.00
N PRO A 100 -1.22 16.69 -8.33
CA PRO A 100 -0.05 17.54 -8.32
C PRO A 100 1.18 16.84 -7.73
N ALA A 101 2.32 16.94 -8.42
CA ALA A 101 3.57 16.28 -8.00
C ALA A 101 3.96 16.66 -6.57
N TYR A 102 3.80 17.93 -6.18
CA TYR A 102 4.14 18.40 -4.83
C TYR A 102 3.30 17.78 -3.71
N GLU A 103 2.15 17.18 -4.02
CA GLU A 103 1.31 16.45 -3.04
C GLU A 103 1.75 14.99 -2.92
N ILE A 104 2.08 14.33 -4.03
CA ILE A 104 2.31 12.89 -4.06
C ILE A 104 3.80 12.51 -3.88
N GLU A 105 4.74 13.27 -4.47
CA GLU A 105 6.17 12.96 -4.42
C GLU A 105 6.71 12.80 -2.99
N PRO A 106 6.43 13.72 -2.04
CA PRO A 106 6.94 13.58 -0.68
C PRO A 106 6.43 12.31 0.03
N LEU A 107 5.19 11.89 -0.29
CA LEU A 107 4.62 10.66 0.26
C LEU A 107 5.28 9.42 -0.36
N MET A 108 5.55 9.43 -1.67
CA MET A 108 6.25 8.34 -2.36
C MET A 108 7.69 8.20 -1.88
N GLU A 109 8.39 9.30 -1.66
CA GLU A 109 9.74 9.30 -1.06
C GLU A 109 9.73 8.73 0.37
N ALA A 110 8.78 9.16 1.20
CA ALA A 110 8.62 8.64 2.55
C ALA A 110 8.30 7.14 2.53
N ARG A 111 7.41 6.68 1.65
CA ARG A 111 7.08 5.26 1.47
C ARG A 111 8.31 4.45 1.07
N SER A 112 9.08 4.94 0.10
CA SER A 112 10.34 4.30 -0.34
C SER A 112 11.35 4.20 0.80
N PHE A 113 11.56 5.28 1.53
CA PHE A 113 12.46 5.31 2.70
C PHE A 113 12.06 4.30 3.77
N LEU A 114 10.77 4.24 4.11
CA LEU A 114 10.22 3.30 5.09
C LEU A 114 10.37 1.85 4.63
N GLY A 115 10.00 1.57 3.37
CA GLY A 115 10.13 0.24 2.77
C GLY A 115 11.57 -0.26 2.78
N GLN A 116 12.53 0.59 2.39
CA GLN A 116 13.94 0.24 2.42
C GLN A 116 14.45 0.01 3.85
N SER A 117 14.05 0.86 4.82
CA SER A 117 14.43 0.69 6.21
C SER A 117 13.96 -0.66 6.76
N ILE A 118 12.72 -1.03 6.47
CA ILE A 118 12.13 -2.31 6.90
C ILE A 118 12.79 -3.50 6.21
N ALA A 119 13.06 -3.41 4.91
CA ALA A 119 13.75 -4.46 4.14
C ALA A 119 15.16 -4.74 4.64
N LEU A 120 15.86 -3.70 5.16
CA LEU A 120 17.15 -3.83 5.83
C LEU A 120 17.05 -4.35 7.28
N GLY A 121 15.85 -4.70 7.75
CA GLY A 121 15.62 -5.21 9.10
C GLY A 121 15.67 -4.15 10.21
N LEU A 122 15.71 -2.86 9.84
CA LEU A 122 15.76 -1.78 10.81
C LEU A 122 14.44 -1.67 11.59
N ARG A 123 14.57 -1.17 12.83
CA ARG A 123 13.46 -0.87 13.73
C ARG A 123 13.53 0.58 14.19
N ASP A 124 12.50 1.06 14.86
CA ASP A 124 12.39 2.44 15.34
C ASP A 124 13.52 2.87 16.29
N HIS A 125 14.16 1.90 16.97
CA HIS A 125 15.28 2.12 17.88
C HIS A 125 16.67 2.05 17.23
N ASP A 126 16.76 1.59 15.98
CA ASP A 126 18.00 1.48 15.24
C ASP A 126 18.44 2.84 14.65
N PRO A 127 19.70 2.97 14.24
CA PRO A 127 20.18 4.14 13.52
C PRO A 127 19.29 4.39 12.28
N CYS A 128 18.91 5.66 12.11
CA CYS A 128 18.08 6.05 10.98
C CYS A 128 18.83 5.87 9.66
N LEU A 129 18.17 5.31 8.65
CA LEU A 129 18.74 5.07 7.32
C LEU A 129 19.37 6.33 6.68
N CYS A 130 18.95 7.53 7.08
CA CYS A 130 19.51 8.80 6.58
C CYS A 130 20.96 9.07 6.94
N GLY A 131 21.60 8.27 7.79
CA GLY A 131 23.01 8.39 8.16
C GLY A 131 23.37 9.54 9.11
N ARG A 132 22.38 10.31 9.62
CA ARG A 132 22.64 11.44 10.54
C ARG A 132 22.93 11.01 11.98
N GLY A 133 23.06 9.72 12.25
CA GLY A 133 23.43 9.17 13.58
C GLY A 133 22.30 9.10 14.61
N GLY A 134 21.14 9.66 14.34
CA GLY A 134 19.96 9.57 15.21
C GLY A 134 19.17 8.29 15.00
N LYS A 135 18.43 7.84 16.02
CA LYS A 135 17.45 6.75 15.89
C LYS A 135 16.24 7.22 15.11
N TYR A 136 15.60 6.32 14.30
CA TYR A 136 14.45 6.68 13.47
C TYR A 136 13.38 7.47 14.24
N LYS A 137 12.95 6.97 15.41
CA LYS A 137 11.91 7.61 16.25
C LYS A 137 12.24 9.05 16.69
N ARG A 138 13.52 9.44 16.72
CA ARG A 138 13.98 10.79 17.07
C ARG A 138 14.47 11.59 15.87
N CYS A 139 14.47 10.98 14.67
CA CYS A 139 14.97 11.59 13.44
C CYS A 139 13.82 11.94 12.50
N HIS A 140 13.24 10.96 11.79
CA HIS A 140 12.22 11.19 10.76
C HIS A 140 10.78 10.97 11.25
N ALA A 141 10.56 10.23 12.32
CA ALA A 141 9.21 9.83 12.73
C ALA A 141 8.25 11.02 12.85
N ARG A 142 8.64 12.09 13.54
CA ARG A 142 7.78 13.26 13.72
C ARG A 142 7.50 14.01 12.41
N SER A 143 8.50 14.15 11.54
CA SER A 143 8.31 14.83 10.25
C SER A 143 7.40 14.03 9.32
N PHE A 144 7.50 12.71 9.34
CA PHE A 144 6.63 11.83 8.58
C PHE A 144 5.19 11.84 9.11
N GLU A 145 4.98 11.82 10.43
CA GLU A 145 3.63 11.97 11.00
C GLU A 145 2.95 13.27 10.55
N LEU A 146 3.69 14.38 10.53
CA LEU A 146 3.17 15.66 10.04
C LEU A 146 2.86 15.63 8.53
N LEU A 147 3.64 14.87 7.76
CA LEU A 147 3.41 14.69 6.32
C LEU A 147 2.13 13.87 6.05
N PHE A 148 1.93 12.78 6.77
CA PHE A 148 0.80 11.86 6.55
C PHE A 148 -0.56 12.42 6.96
N ASN A 149 -0.58 13.43 7.80
CA ASN A 149 -1.82 14.05 8.32
C ASN A 149 -2.26 15.30 7.53
N LYS A 150 -1.59 15.62 6.41
CA LYS A 150 -2.01 16.68 5.48
C LYS A 150 -3.08 16.16 4.52
#